data_5423bef4e03df29b544e1fdf36d0b390
#
_entry.id   5423bef4e03df29b544e1fdf36d0b390
#
_cell.length_a   1.000
_cell.length_b   1.000
_cell.length_c   1.000
_cell.angle_alpha   90.00
_cell.angle_beta   90.00
_cell.angle_gamma   90.00
#
_symmetry.space_group_name_H-M   'P 1'
#
loop_
_entity.id
_entity.type
_entity.pdbx_description
1 polymer ?
#
loop_
_entity_poly.entity_id
_entity_poly.type
_entity_poly.pdbx_seq_one_letter_code
_entity_poly.pdbx_strand_id
1 'polypeptide(L)'
;MLLLTVACSRQEEYDVYLMIGQSNMAGRGFFEPTDTVTALNGVYLLDSEGLPVPAVEPLNRYSTIRKGLPTQGVSLAHSFAEQMHMQSGRKVLLVMNARGGTSIKSWLKGAPQSRYGTGSDDPQNWRKQIPSFYDEAVRRAREGMAYGKLKAIVWHQGESDSDPGKIDGYMSDLQKFVFDLRTDLGVGEDVPFIAGGILPTHQNAPAFNPMLEKIGDWIPNSYFISSEGLAGNPDNLHFNRESQIEFGRRYASSLSNGK
;
A
#
# COMPACT_ATOMS: atom_id res chain seq x y z
N MET A 1 8.81 48.40 15.93
CA MET A 1 9.66 47.23 15.68
C MET A 1 8.76 46.11 15.14
N LEU A 2 8.72 45.96 13.81
CA LEU A 2 7.86 45.00 13.13
C LEU A 2 8.57 43.66 13.12
N LEU A 3 8.08 42.67 13.86
CA LEU A 3 8.55 41.30 13.78
C LEU A 3 8.02 40.68 12.47
N LEU A 4 8.84 40.62 11.45
CA LEU A 4 8.60 39.80 10.27
C LEU A 4 8.76 38.31 10.70
N THR A 5 7.65 37.64 10.90
CA THR A 5 7.63 36.18 10.96
C THR A 5 7.87 35.66 9.56
N VAL A 6 9.10 35.27 9.26
CA VAL A 6 9.43 34.46 8.08
C VAL A 6 8.78 33.10 8.28
N ALA A 7 7.59 32.92 7.73
CA ALA A 7 7.03 31.59 7.53
C ALA A 7 7.94 30.87 6.54
N CYS A 8 8.85 30.03 7.03
CA CYS A 8 9.60 29.11 6.22
C CYS A 8 8.59 28.13 5.62
N SER A 9 8.08 28.40 4.41
CA SER A 9 7.33 27.42 3.65
C SER A 9 8.30 26.27 3.36
N ARG A 10 8.14 25.16 4.10
CA ARG A 10 8.79 23.89 3.72
C ARG A 10 8.39 23.62 2.28
N GLN A 11 9.36 23.75 1.37
CA GLN A 11 9.13 23.43 -0.02
C GLN A 11 8.74 21.95 -0.09
N GLU A 12 7.58 21.63 -0.66
CA GLU A 12 7.11 20.25 -0.86
C GLU A 12 8.17 19.52 -1.71
N GLU A 13 9.00 18.71 -1.06
CA GLU A 13 10.12 18.06 -1.73
C GLU A 13 9.70 16.75 -2.41
N TYR A 14 8.70 16.05 -1.86
CA TYR A 14 8.31 14.72 -2.28
C TYR A 14 6.89 14.66 -2.84
N ASP A 15 6.69 13.77 -3.81
CA ASP A 15 5.38 13.21 -4.12
C ASP A 15 5.18 11.99 -3.21
N VAL A 16 4.18 12.07 -2.31
CA VAL A 16 3.95 11.06 -1.27
C VAL A 16 2.90 10.05 -1.74
N TYR A 17 3.15 8.77 -1.52
CA TYR A 17 2.21 7.68 -1.84
C TYR A 17 2.01 6.80 -0.60
N LEU A 18 0.73 6.64 -0.19
CA LEU A 18 0.38 5.71 0.88
C LEU A 18 0.11 4.32 0.28
N MET A 19 0.96 3.34 0.64
CA MET A 19 0.94 1.98 0.13
C MET A 19 0.48 1.02 1.23
N ILE A 20 -0.77 0.57 1.17
CA ILE A 20 -1.42 -0.21 2.22
C ILE A 20 -2.14 -1.43 1.67
N GLY A 21 -2.37 -2.43 2.50
CA GLY A 21 -3.00 -3.68 2.11
C GLY A 21 -2.36 -4.91 2.74
N GLN A 22 -2.42 -6.05 2.04
CA GLN A 22 -1.94 -7.30 2.61
C GLN A 22 -0.65 -7.83 1.96
N SER A 23 -0.50 -9.16 1.84
CA SER A 23 0.77 -9.81 1.50
C SER A 23 1.34 -9.41 0.15
N ASN A 24 0.52 -9.25 -0.88
CA ASN A 24 0.99 -8.82 -2.19
C ASN A 24 1.44 -7.35 -2.20
N MET A 25 0.87 -6.49 -1.35
CA MET A 25 1.39 -5.15 -1.10
C MET A 25 2.68 -5.17 -0.26
N ALA A 26 2.78 -6.05 0.74
CA ALA A 26 3.99 -6.20 1.54
C ALA A 26 5.19 -6.75 0.74
N GLY A 27 4.90 -7.41 -0.39
CA GLY A 27 5.87 -8.04 -1.28
C GLY A 27 6.03 -9.54 -1.04
N ARG A 28 6.01 -10.31 -2.14
CA ARG A 28 6.20 -11.77 -2.15
C ARG A 28 6.99 -12.25 -3.37
N GLY A 29 7.37 -11.34 -4.28
CA GLY A 29 8.28 -11.65 -5.36
C GLY A 29 9.66 -12.02 -4.82
N PHE A 30 10.32 -13.04 -5.40
CA PHE A 30 11.67 -13.42 -5.00
C PHE A 30 12.67 -12.29 -5.29
N PHE A 31 13.62 -12.09 -4.38
CA PHE A 31 14.67 -11.12 -4.58
C PHE A 31 15.71 -11.59 -5.58
N GLU A 32 16.21 -10.66 -6.37
CA GLU A 32 17.52 -10.77 -7.01
C GLU A 32 18.61 -10.20 -6.09
N PRO A 33 19.88 -10.60 -6.28
CA PRO A 33 20.97 -10.18 -5.38
C PRO A 33 21.11 -8.66 -5.22
N THR A 34 20.77 -7.89 -6.25
CA THR A 34 20.88 -6.42 -6.26
C THR A 34 19.74 -5.73 -5.52
N ASP A 35 18.59 -6.35 -5.39
CA ASP A 35 17.40 -5.70 -4.82
C ASP A 35 17.59 -5.20 -3.40
N THR A 36 18.31 -5.98 -2.58
CA THR A 36 18.47 -5.70 -1.15
C THR A 36 19.66 -4.79 -0.82
N VAL A 37 20.44 -4.41 -1.82
CA VAL A 37 21.67 -3.60 -1.66
C VAL A 37 21.68 -2.34 -2.52
N THR A 38 20.82 -2.26 -3.55
CA THR A 38 20.74 -1.11 -4.45
C THR A 38 19.51 -0.27 -4.12
N ALA A 39 19.73 1.02 -3.89
CA ALA A 39 18.65 1.95 -3.69
C ALA A 39 17.96 2.29 -5.03
N LEU A 40 16.63 2.40 -5.03
CA LEU A 40 15.85 2.85 -6.16
C LEU A 40 16.12 4.33 -6.43
N ASN A 41 16.38 4.68 -7.68
CA ASN A 41 16.71 6.05 -8.05
C ASN A 41 15.54 7.01 -7.82
N GLY A 42 15.78 8.09 -7.07
CA GLY A 42 14.78 9.11 -6.77
C GLY A 42 13.63 8.66 -5.86
N VAL A 43 13.71 7.44 -5.29
CA VAL A 43 12.69 6.86 -4.42
C VAL A 43 13.18 6.77 -2.98
N TYR A 44 12.31 7.11 -2.05
CA TYR A 44 12.56 7.10 -0.61
C TYR A 44 11.47 6.34 0.13
N LEU A 45 11.83 5.77 1.27
CA LEU A 45 10.91 5.17 2.25
C LEU A 45 10.79 6.08 3.45
N LEU A 46 9.60 6.16 4.01
CA LEU A 46 9.43 6.69 5.37
C LEU A 46 9.88 5.61 6.36
N ASP A 47 10.93 5.87 7.12
CA ASP A 47 11.48 4.90 8.09
C ASP A 47 10.64 4.79 9.37
N SER A 48 11.14 4.07 10.36
CA SER A 48 10.46 3.89 11.67
C SER A 48 10.43 5.15 12.53
N GLU A 49 11.32 6.09 12.27
CA GLU A 49 11.42 7.38 12.97
C GLU A 49 10.68 8.51 12.24
N GLY A 50 10.04 8.19 11.11
CA GLY A 50 9.31 9.15 10.30
C GLY A 50 10.21 10.00 9.40
N LEU A 51 11.42 9.52 9.06
CA LEU A 51 12.37 10.22 8.19
C LEU A 51 12.43 9.57 6.80
N PRO A 52 12.54 10.37 5.71
CA PRO A 52 12.79 9.84 4.39
C PRO A 52 14.21 9.26 4.27
N VAL A 53 14.31 7.97 3.94
CA VAL A 53 15.57 7.28 3.69
C VAL A 53 15.58 6.67 2.28
N PRO A 54 16.72 6.48 1.60
CA PRO A 54 16.76 5.85 0.30
C PRO A 54 16.04 4.50 0.29
N ALA A 55 15.19 4.25 -0.70
CA ALA A 55 14.40 3.05 -0.80
C ALA A 55 15.24 1.85 -1.25
N VAL A 56 15.31 0.81 -0.42
CA VAL A 56 15.96 -0.48 -0.70
C VAL A 56 15.01 -1.59 -0.29
N GLU A 57 14.89 -2.65 -1.08
CA GLU A 57 14.04 -3.80 -0.75
C GLU A 57 14.47 -4.52 0.55
N PRO A 58 13.53 -5.12 1.29
CA PRO A 58 12.09 -5.09 1.10
C PRO A 58 11.49 -3.72 1.46
N LEU A 59 10.68 -3.15 0.56
CA LEU A 59 10.16 -1.78 0.75
C LEU A 59 9.27 -1.67 2.00
N ASN A 60 8.59 -2.74 2.38
CA ASN A 60 7.73 -2.75 3.58
C ASN A 60 8.49 -2.91 4.91
N ARG A 61 9.83 -2.77 4.91
CA ARG A 61 10.69 -3.02 6.09
C ARG A 61 10.37 -2.15 7.30
N TYR A 62 9.88 -0.95 7.08
CA TYR A 62 9.56 0.03 8.14
C TYR A 62 8.07 0.07 8.50
N SER A 63 7.24 -0.80 7.92
CA SER A 63 5.84 -0.92 8.30
C SER A 63 5.72 -1.34 9.78
N THR A 64 4.97 -0.59 10.55
CA THR A 64 4.76 -0.81 11.99
C THR A 64 3.86 -2.01 12.28
N ILE A 65 3.13 -2.45 11.27
CA ILE A 65 2.20 -3.59 11.35
C ILE A 65 2.71 -4.84 10.63
N ARG A 66 3.90 -4.80 10.03
CA ARG A 66 4.43 -5.90 9.21
C ARG A 66 4.58 -7.21 9.98
N LYS A 67 4.58 -8.30 9.26
CA LYS A 67 5.14 -9.59 9.68
C LYS A 67 6.68 -9.55 9.64
N GLY A 68 7.34 -10.62 10.06
CA GLY A 68 8.79 -10.72 10.05
C GLY A 68 9.41 -10.42 8.68
N LEU A 69 10.60 -9.82 8.65
CA LEU A 69 11.32 -9.49 7.40
C LEU A 69 11.53 -10.70 6.48
N PRO A 70 11.83 -11.93 6.98
CA PRO A 70 12.00 -13.09 6.11
C PRO A 70 10.77 -13.47 5.28
N THR A 71 9.59 -12.96 5.64
CA THR A 71 8.35 -13.21 4.87
C THR A 71 8.11 -12.20 3.76
N GLN A 72 8.98 -11.23 3.57
CA GLN A 72 8.81 -10.16 2.60
C GLN A 72 9.69 -10.36 1.36
N GLY A 73 9.22 -9.88 0.25
CA GLY A 73 9.88 -9.94 -1.05
C GLY A 73 9.62 -8.66 -1.84
N VAL A 74 9.96 -8.67 -3.13
CA VAL A 74 9.64 -7.58 -4.05
C VAL A 74 8.13 -7.39 -4.11
N SER A 75 7.70 -6.13 -4.06
CA SER A 75 6.28 -5.74 -4.17
C SER A 75 6.01 -4.89 -5.41
N LEU A 76 4.74 -4.73 -5.75
CA LEU A 76 4.30 -3.82 -6.81
C LEU A 76 4.76 -2.35 -6.55
N ALA A 77 5.05 -1.99 -5.31
CA ALA A 77 5.53 -0.66 -4.96
C ALA A 77 6.89 -0.31 -5.59
N HIS A 78 7.70 -1.34 -5.90
CA HIS A 78 9.02 -1.17 -6.55
C HIS A 78 8.90 -0.40 -7.88
N SER A 79 8.32 -1.04 -8.86
CA SER A 79 8.17 -0.45 -10.20
C SER A 79 7.14 0.68 -10.25
N PHE A 80 6.14 0.66 -9.36
CA PHE A 80 5.24 1.80 -9.20
C PHE A 80 6.02 3.07 -8.90
N ALA A 81 6.88 3.05 -7.89
CA ALA A 81 7.63 4.22 -7.46
C ALA A 81 8.64 4.69 -8.51
N GLU A 82 9.35 3.74 -9.16
CA GLU A 82 10.25 4.09 -10.27
C GLU A 82 9.52 4.80 -11.41
N GLN A 83 8.35 4.27 -11.81
CA GLN A 83 7.55 4.89 -12.86
C GLN A 83 7.05 6.29 -12.46
N MET A 84 6.61 6.47 -11.21
CA MET A 84 6.15 7.77 -10.74
C MET A 84 7.31 8.79 -10.71
N HIS A 85 8.50 8.37 -10.29
CA HIS A 85 9.70 9.20 -10.37
C HIS A 85 10.04 9.57 -11.82
N MET A 86 10.06 8.59 -12.72
CA MET A 86 10.39 8.82 -14.14
C MET A 86 9.40 9.78 -14.82
N GLN A 87 8.11 9.66 -14.50
CA GLN A 87 7.05 10.49 -15.10
C GLN A 87 7.05 11.94 -14.57
N SER A 88 7.33 12.13 -13.29
CA SER A 88 7.25 13.46 -12.66
C SER A 88 8.59 14.19 -12.57
N GLY A 89 9.70 13.48 -12.61
CA GLY A 89 11.03 13.99 -12.29
C GLY A 89 11.21 14.39 -10.82
N ARG A 90 10.18 14.17 -9.97
CA ARG A 90 10.17 14.52 -8.55
C ARG A 90 10.61 13.34 -7.70
N LYS A 91 11.14 13.60 -6.51
CA LYS A 91 11.39 12.56 -5.52
C LYS A 91 10.07 11.91 -5.08
N VAL A 92 10.07 10.61 -4.98
CA VAL A 92 8.93 9.81 -4.51
C VAL A 92 9.18 9.37 -3.08
N LEU A 93 8.22 9.61 -2.19
CA LEU A 93 8.23 9.08 -0.82
C LEU A 93 7.14 8.02 -0.67
N LEU A 94 7.55 6.79 -0.47
CA LEU A 94 6.65 5.69 -0.17
C LEU A 94 6.40 5.59 1.35
N VAL A 95 5.14 5.68 1.73
CA VAL A 95 4.67 5.35 3.08
C VAL A 95 4.11 3.94 3.04
N MET A 96 4.99 2.96 3.25
CA MET A 96 4.62 1.54 3.23
C MET A 96 4.05 1.12 4.58
N ASN A 97 2.84 0.57 4.57
CA ASN A 97 2.24 0.01 5.78
C ASN A 97 1.30 -1.16 5.45
N ALA A 98 1.87 -2.33 5.15
CA ALA A 98 1.14 -3.52 4.72
C ALA A 98 1.38 -4.71 5.65
N ARG A 99 0.34 -5.57 5.80
CA ARG A 99 0.39 -6.79 6.58
C ARG A 99 -0.30 -7.96 5.89
N GLY A 100 0.42 -9.05 5.67
CA GLY A 100 -0.11 -10.26 5.04
C GLY A 100 -1.22 -10.94 5.85
N GLY A 101 -2.23 -11.50 5.13
CA GLY A 101 -3.32 -12.28 5.73
C GLY A 101 -4.34 -11.46 6.50
N THR A 102 -4.59 -10.22 6.11
CA THR A 102 -5.56 -9.33 6.78
C THR A 102 -6.84 -9.18 5.97
N SER A 103 -7.99 -9.25 6.66
CA SER A 103 -9.32 -8.93 6.10
C SER A 103 -9.51 -7.41 6.09
N ILE A 104 -10.33 -6.90 5.16
CA ILE A 104 -10.76 -5.50 5.09
C ILE A 104 -11.33 -5.03 6.44
N LYS A 105 -12.04 -5.88 7.17
CA LYS A 105 -12.61 -5.58 8.49
C LYS A 105 -11.57 -5.17 9.52
N SER A 106 -10.34 -5.64 9.40
CA SER A 106 -9.22 -5.27 10.28
C SER A 106 -8.67 -3.86 9.97
N TRP A 107 -9.05 -3.30 8.82
CA TRP A 107 -8.62 -1.98 8.37
C TRP A 107 -9.67 -0.89 8.62
N LEU A 108 -10.86 -1.25 9.09
CA LEU A 108 -11.90 -0.28 9.41
C LEU A 108 -11.51 0.58 10.62
N LYS A 109 -11.91 1.84 10.62
CA LYS A 109 -11.76 2.74 11.76
C LYS A 109 -12.45 2.16 12.99
N GLY A 110 -11.71 2.07 14.10
CA GLY A 110 -12.22 1.47 15.34
C GLY A 110 -12.23 -0.07 15.34
N ALA A 111 -11.68 -0.73 14.33
CA ALA A 111 -11.50 -2.18 14.36
C ALA A 111 -10.70 -2.60 15.61
N PRO A 112 -11.10 -3.68 16.29
CA PRO A 112 -10.41 -4.12 17.49
C PRO A 112 -8.95 -4.47 17.15
N GLN A 113 -8.05 -4.06 18.02
CA GLN A 113 -6.65 -4.45 17.92
C GLN A 113 -6.56 -5.98 17.98
N SER A 114 -6.09 -6.60 16.92
CA SER A 114 -5.93 -8.05 16.91
C SER A 114 -4.63 -8.43 17.62
N ARG A 115 -4.74 -9.35 18.57
CA ARG A 115 -3.57 -10.04 19.10
C ARG A 115 -3.12 -11.06 18.03
N TYR A 116 -2.17 -10.71 17.21
CA TYR A 116 -1.50 -11.69 16.38
C TYR A 116 -0.46 -12.43 17.24
N GLY A 117 -0.97 -13.35 18.01
CA GLY A 117 -0.16 -14.19 18.85
C GLY A 117 -0.30 -15.64 18.44
N THR A 118 0.08 -16.02 17.25
CA THR A 118 0.31 -17.43 16.96
C THR A 118 1.60 -17.52 16.21
N GLY A 119 2.64 -17.63 16.98
CA GLY A 119 3.93 -18.18 16.72
C GLY A 119 4.39 -18.20 15.27
N SER A 120 5.33 -17.82 14.81
CA SER A 120 6.19 -17.98 13.65
C SER A 120 6.74 -16.67 13.08
N ASP A 121 6.02 -15.56 13.24
CA ASP A 121 6.43 -14.34 12.54
C ASP A 121 7.51 -13.54 13.29
N ASP A 122 7.56 -13.64 14.62
CA ASP A 122 8.64 -13.15 15.48
C ASP A 122 8.55 -13.83 16.85
N PRO A 123 9.37 -14.89 17.10
CA PRO A 123 9.37 -15.62 18.38
C PRO A 123 9.64 -14.75 19.61
N GLN A 124 10.27 -13.59 19.44
CA GLN A 124 10.59 -12.67 20.53
C GLN A 124 9.46 -11.68 20.82
N ASN A 125 8.53 -11.48 19.87
CA ASN A 125 7.47 -10.49 19.95
C ASN A 125 6.04 -11.06 19.89
N TRP A 126 5.84 -12.37 20.06
CA TRP A 126 4.53 -13.02 19.97
C TRP A 126 3.46 -12.47 20.94
N ARG A 127 3.89 -11.75 22.01
CA ARG A 127 3.00 -11.08 22.98
C ARG A 127 2.76 -9.61 22.67
N LYS A 128 3.46 -9.03 21.70
CA LYS A 128 3.34 -7.63 21.37
C LYS A 128 1.99 -7.37 20.72
N GLN A 129 1.24 -6.46 21.29
CA GLN A 129 0.00 -6.01 20.70
C GLN A 129 0.32 -5.25 19.39
N ILE A 130 -0.30 -5.65 18.29
CA ILE A 130 -0.15 -4.96 17.02
C ILE A 130 -1.09 -3.76 17.02
N PRO A 131 -0.61 -2.57 16.65
CA PRO A 131 -1.44 -1.39 16.55
C PRO A 131 -2.61 -1.58 15.58
N SER A 132 -3.65 -0.77 15.71
CA SER A 132 -4.72 -0.66 14.72
C SER A 132 -4.14 -0.36 13.34
N PHE A 133 -4.51 -1.14 12.33
CA PHE A 133 -3.99 -0.93 10.97
C PHE A 133 -4.44 0.40 10.40
N TYR A 134 -5.68 0.78 10.71
CA TYR A 134 -6.25 2.06 10.32
C TYR A 134 -5.48 3.23 10.94
N ASP A 135 -5.32 3.22 12.27
CA ASP A 135 -4.66 4.32 12.99
C ASP A 135 -3.20 4.48 12.56
N GLU A 136 -2.51 3.36 12.33
CA GLU A 136 -1.14 3.37 11.83
C GLU A 136 -1.04 3.86 10.38
N ALA A 137 -2.00 3.53 9.53
CA ALA A 137 -2.04 4.07 8.16
C ALA A 137 -2.22 5.60 8.19
N VAL A 138 -3.13 6.11 9.02
CA VAL A 138 -3.35 7.56 9.20
C VAL A 138 -2.11 8.24 9.78
N ARG A 139 -1.55 7.70 10.85
CA ARG A 139 -0.38 8.28 11.53
C ARG A 139 0.81 8.39 10.58
N ARG A 140 1.18 7.28 9.93
CA ARG A 140 2.32 7.24 9.01
C ARG A 140 2.09 8.09 7.75
N ALA A 141 0.87 8.12 7.22
CA ALA A 141 0.54 9.01 6.11
C ALA A 141 0.76 10.48 6.49
N ARG A 142 0.31 10.91 7.68
CA ARG A 142 0.54 12.27 8.18
C ARG A 142 2.02 12.59 8.36
N GLU A 143 2.82 11.65 8.84
CA GLU A 143 4.27 11.79 8.92
C GLU A 143 4.88 12.00 7.53
N GLY A 144 4.50 11.19 6.54
CA GLY A 144 4.95 11.34 5.17
C GLY A 144 4.51 12.66 4.54
N MET A 145 3.28 13.09 4.80
CA MET A 145 2.73 14.36 4.29
C MET A 145 3.46 15.59 4.86
N ALA A 146 4.22 15.45 5.93
CA ALA A 146 5.09 16.54 6.40
C ALA A 146 6.25 16.85 5.42
N TYR A 147 6.55 15.97 4.47
CA TYR A 147 7.61 16.11 3.48
C TYR A 147 7.09 16.44 2.08
N GLY A 148 5.80 16.31 1.82
CA GLY A 148 5.23 16.59 0.52
C GLY A 148 3.75 16.30 0.42
N LYS A 149 3.21 16.41 -0.80
CA LYS A 149 1.79 16.22 -1.06
C LYS A 149 1.45 14.73 -1.25
N LEU A 150 0.40 14.25 -0.57
CA LEU A 150 -0.17 12.92 -0.85
C LEU A 150 -0.78 12.92 -2.25
N LYS A 151 -0.26 12.06 -3.12
CA LYS A 151 -0.63 11.98 -4.54
C LYS A 151 -1.60 10.86 -4.84
N ALA A 152 -1.54 9.77 -4.09
CA ALA A 152 -2.49 8.66 -4.17
C ALA A 152 -2.45 7.78 -2.93
N ILE A 153 -3.56 7.07 -2.71
CA ILE A 153 -3.68 5.94 -1.79
C ILE A 153 -3.72 4.68 -2.64
N VAL A 154 -2.75 3.80 -2.46
CA VAL A 154 -2.59 2.56 -3.23
C VAL A 154 -2.90 1.38 -2.33
N TRP A 155 -3.91 0.62 -2.73
CA TRP A 155 -4.46 -0.50 -1.98
C TRP A 155 -4.27 -1.81 -2.73
N HIS A 156 -3.76 -2.83 -2.05
CA HIS A 156 -3.80 -4.19 -2.57
C HIS A 156 -4.15 -5.18 -1.47
N GLN A 157 -5.39 -5.63 -1.48
CA GLN A 157 -5.99 -6.56 -0.53
C GLN A 157 -7.25 -7.16 -1.16
N GLY A 158 -7.61 -8.36 -0.75
CA GLY A 158 -8.82 -9.03 -1.23
C GLY A 158 -8.77 -10.53 -1.01
N GLU A 159 -7.59 -11.13 -1.05
CA GLU A 159 -7.42 -12.58 -0.96
C GLU A 159 -8.03 -13.17 0.33
N SER A 160 -7.96 -12.44 1.44
CA SER A 160 -8.54 -12.86 2.73
C SER A 160 -10.06 -12.72 2.81
N ASP A 161 -10.68 -11.99 1.87
CA ASP A 161 -12.11 -11.67 1.84
C ASP A 161 -12.80 -12.19 0.57
N SER A 162 -12.08 -12.86 -0.33
CA SER A 162 -12.61 -13.33 -1.62
C SER A 162 -13.48 -14.60 -1.50
N ASP A 163 -13.49 -15.27 -0.36
CA ASP A 163 -14.35 -16.44 -0.15
C ASP A 163 -15.82 -16.08 -0.26
N PRO A 164 -16.69 -16.96 -0.82
CA PRO A 164 -18.13 -16.70 -1.00
C PRO A 164 -18.87 -16.26 0.26
N GLY A 165 -18.42 -16.70 1.44
CA GLY A 165 -19.01 -16.27 2.72
C GLY A 165 -18.50 -14.95 3.28
N LYS A 166 -17.52 -14.30 2.61
CA LYS A 166 -16.89 -13.06 3.06
C LYS A 166 -16.96 -11.92 2.06
N ILE A 167 -17.20 -12.24 0.79
CA ILE A 167 -17.22 -11.26 -0.31
C ILE A 167 -18.36 -10.26 -0.15
N ASP A 168 -19.47 -10.70 0.43
CA ASP A 168 -20.63 -9.86 0.70
C ASP A 168 -20.25 -8.75 1.70
N GLY A 169 -20.54 -7.51 1.31
CA GLY A 169 -20.19 -6.34 2.11
C GLY A 169 -18.78 -5.78 1.91
N TYR A 170 -17.88 -6.48 1.17
CA TYR A 170 -16.53 -5.99 0.94
C TYR A 170 -16.50 -4.57 0.36
N MET A 171 -17.32 -4.29 -0.66
CA MET A 171 -17.35 -2.97 -1.30
C MET A 171 -17.88 -1.88 -0.37
N SER A 172 -18.87 -2.16 0.48
CA SER A 172 -19.35 -1.20 1.48
C SER A 172 -18.31 -0.94 2.58
N ASP A 173 -17.59 -1.97 3.01
CA ASP A 173 -16.48 -1.83 3.96
C ASP A 173 -15.33 -1.02 3.35
N LEU A 174 -14.99 -1.27 2.08
CA LEU A 174 -13.96 -0.52 1.37
C LEU A 174 -14.35 0.96 1.17
N GLN A 175 -15.59 1.22 0.80
CA GLN A 175 -16.12 2.59 0.69
C GLN A 175 -16.00 3.34 2.03
N LYS A 176 -16.45 2.70 3.11
CA LYS A 176 -16.34 3.27 4.46
C LYS A 176 -14.89 3.52 4.86
N PHE A 177 -14.01 2.55 4.61
CA PHE A 177 -12.58 2.67 4.91
C PHE A 177 -11.95 3.88 4.18
N VAL A 178 -12.21 4.03 2.89
CA VAL A 178 -11.64 5.12 2.09
C VAL A 178 -12.20 6.48 2.51
N PHE A 179 -13.52 6.55 2.80
CA PHE A 179 -14.16 7.77 3.29
C PHE A 179 -13.54 8.23 4.63
N ASP A 180 -13.44 7.31 5.60
CA ASP A 180 -12.85 7.61 6.90
C ASP A 180 -11.37 8.02 6.75
N LEU A 181 -10.62 7.32 5.90
CA LEU A 181 -9.19 7.58 5.68
C LEU A 181 -8.95 8.96 5.05
N ARG A 182 -9.68 9.31 3.99
CA ARG A 182 -9.60 10.65 3.38
C ARG A 182 -9.97 11.74 4.39
N THR A 183 -11.03 11.53 5.16
CA THR A 183 -11.48 12.46 6.20
C THR A 183 -10.41 12.68 7.26
N ASP A 184 -9.85 11.62 7.81
CA ASP A 184 -8.84 11.72 8.88
C ASP A 184 -7.49 12.26 8.37
N LEU A 185 -7.17 12.05 7.10
CA LEU A 185 -5.98 12.67 6.49
C LEU A 185 -6.19 14.13 6.09
N GLY A 186 -7.42 14.62 6.12
CA GLY A 186 -7.74 15.97 5.69
C GLY A 186 -7.55 16.17 4.18
N VAL A 187 -7.74 15.10 3.40
CA VAL A 187 -7.66 15.13 1.93
C VAL A 187 -9.04 14.87 1.31
N GLY A 188 -9.28 15.44 0.14
CA GLY A 188 -10.52 15.29 -0.59
C GLY A 188 -10.50 14.12 -1.57
N GLU A 189 -11.53 14.11 -2.41
CA GLU A 189 -11.64 13.17 -3.53
C GLU A 189 -10.62 13.43 -4.65
N ASP A 190 -9.92 14.56 -4.62
CA ASP A 190 -8.81 14.86 -5.52
C ASP A 190 -7.60 13.94 -5.32
N VAL A 191 -7.48 13.28 -4.17
CA VAL A 191 -6.49 12.23 -3.94
C VAL A 191 -7.06 10.87 -4.40
N PRO A 192 -6.59 10.30 -5.51
CA PRO A 192 -7.11 9.05 -6.04
C PRO A 192 -6.86 7.87 -5.11
N PHE A 193 -7.79 6.91 -5.12
CA PHE A 193 -7.67 5.61 -4.49
C PHE A 193 -7.55 4.52 -5.56
N ILE A 194 -6.51 3.71 -5.51
CA ILE A 194 -6.22 2.74 -6.55
C ILE A 194 -6.18 1.35 -5.93
N ALA A 195 -6.98 0.43 -6.46
CA ALA A 195 -7.07 -0.95 -5.98
C ALA A 195 -6.87 -1.95 -7.11
N GLY A 196 -6.10 -3.01 -6.87
CA GLY A 196 -5.85 -4.05 -7.87
C GLY A 196 -6.53 -5.38 -7.58
N GLY A 197 -6.84 -6.10 -8.64
CA GLY A 197 -7.40 -7.45 -8.58
C GLY A 197 -6.45 -8.44 -7.93
N ILE A 198 -7.00 -9.48 -7.30
CA ILE A 198 -6.22 -10.61 -6.79
C ILE A 198 -5.71 -11.47 -7.96
N LEU A 199 -4.77 -12.38 -7.67
CA LEU A 199 -4.15 -13.25 -8.67
C LEU A 199 -5.21 -13.95 -9.54
N PRO A 200 -5.17 -13.85 -10.88
CA PRO A 200 -6.22 -14.39 -11.75
C PRO A 200 -6.45 -15.89 -11.61
N THR A 201 -5.40 -16.64 -11.28
CA THR A 201 -5.46 -18.09 -11.08
C THR A 201 -5.95 -18.48 -9.66
N HIS A 202 -6.15 -17.53 -8.78
CA HIS A 202 -6.77 -17.78 -7.47
C HIS A 202 -8.22 -18.22 -7.66
N GLN A 203 -8.64 -19.27 -6.96
CA GLN A 203 -9.96 -19.89 -7.14
C GLN A 203 -11.15 -18.92 -7.04
N ASN A 204 -11.02 -17.87 -6.23
CA ASN A 204 -12.07 -16.88 -6.00
C ASN A 204 -11.96 -15.63 -6.89
N ALA A 205 -10.91 -15.51 -7.71
CA ALA A 205 -10.70 -14.36 -8.60
C ALA A 205 -11.88 -14.11 -9.56
N PRO A 206 -12.54 -15.16 -10.13
CA PRO A 206 -13.68 -14.96 -11.02
C PRO A 206 -14.87 -14.26 -10.38
N ALA A 207 -15.02 -14.33 -9.06
CA ALA A 207 -16.06 -13.59 -8.34
C ALA A 207 -15.56 -12.25 -7.82
N PHE A 208 -14.33 -12.20 -7.29
CA PHE A 208 -13.79 -11.02 -6.61
C PHE A 208 -13.36 -9.92 -7.58
N ASN A 209 -12.62 -10.24 -8.63
CA ASN A 209 -12.07 -9.23 -9.52
C ASN A 209 -13.15 -8.43 -10.27
N PRO A 210 -14.20 -9.04 -10.85
CA PRO A 210 -15.28 -8.28 -11.48
C PRO A 210 -16.13 -7.45 -10.50
N MET A 211 -16.19 -7.85 -9.23
CA MET A 211 -16.81 -7.03 -8.18
C MET A 211 -15.96 -5.78 -7.90
N LEU A 212 -14.65 -5.96 -7.72
CA LEU A 212 -13.73 -4.85 -7.44
C LEU A 212 -13.55 -3.91 -8.66
N GLU A 213 -13.71 -4.41 -9.88
CA GLU A 213 -13.67 -3.60 -11.11
C GLU A 213 -14.69 -2.46 -11.09
N LYS A 214 -15.80 -2.64 -10.38
CA LYS A 214 -16.86 -1.64 -10.21
C LYS A 214 -16.55 -0.61 -9.11
N ILE A 215 -15.32 -0.51 -8.65
CA ILE A 215 -14.94 0.37 -7.53
C ILE A 215 -15.33 1.83 -7.76
N GLY A 216 -15.27 2.31 -9.01
CA GLY A 216 -15.67 3.66 -9.39
C GLY A 216 -17.14 3.99 -9.14
N ASP A 217 -18.01 2.97 -9.08
CA ASP A 217 -19.43 3.15 -8.75
C ASP A 217 -19.65 3.39 -7.25
N TRP A 218 -18.67 3.02 -6.42
CA TRP A 218 -18.72 3.09 -4.97
C TRP A 218 -17.91 4.23 -4.37
N ILE A 219 -16.76 4.52 -4.96
CA ILE A 219 -15.75 5.42 -4.39
C ILE A 219 -15.36 6.45 -5.45
N PRO A 220 -15.66 7.74 -5.25
CA PRO A 220 -15.25 8.80 -6.18
C PRO A 220 -13.72 8.81 -6.36
N ASN A 221 -13.28 9.08 -7.61
CA ASN A 221 -11.87 9.12 -7.99
C ASN A 221 -11.11 7.89 -7.53
N SER A 222 -11.64 6.71 -7.88
CA SER A 222 -10.99 5.43 -7.65
C SER A 222 -10.81 4.65 -8.95
N TYR A 223 -9.78 3.80 -8.99
CA TYR A 223 -9.39 3.06 -10.18
C TYR A 223 -9.13 1.60 -9.82
N PHE A 224 -9.69 0.70 -10.63
CA PHE A 224 -9.36 -0.71 -10.60
C PHE A 224 -8.18 -0.99 -11.52
N ILE A 225 -7.22 -1.79 -11.04
CA ILE A 225 -6.09 -2.24 -11.83
C ILE A 225 -6.23 -3.73 -12.08
N SER A 226 -6.39 -4.09 -13.35
CA SER A 226 -6.53 -5.48 -13.75
C SER A 226 -5.24 -6.28 -13.51
N SER A 227 -5.39 -7.42 -12.85
CA SER A 227 -4.36 -8.44 -12.71
C SER A 227 -4.33 -9.46 -13.85
N GLU A 228 -5.17 -9.30 -14.85
CA GLU A 228 -5.27 -10.24 -16.00
C GLU A 228 -3.91 -10.46 -16.66
N GLY A 229 -3.59 -11.72 -16.94
CA GLY A 229 -2.32 -12.15 -17.54
C GLY A 229 -1.13 -12.18 -16.56
N LEU A 230 -1.30 -11.79 -15.30
CA LEU A 230 -0.24 -11.90 -14.30
C LEU A 230 -0.19 -13.30 -13.70
N ALA A 231 1.04 -13.78 -13.44
CA ALA A 231 1.31 -15.10 -12.91
C ALA A 231 1.67 -15.07 -11.41
N GLY A 232 1.43 -16.18 -10.74
CA GLY A 232 1.72 -16.36 -9.32
C GLY A 232 2.95 -17.21 -9.04
N ASN A 233 3.34 -17.21 -7.77
CA ASN A 233 4.21 -18.20 -7.18
C ASN A 233 3.52 -19.57 -7.11
N PRO A 234 4.23 -20.67 -6.81
CA PRO A 234 3.64 -22.01 -6.72
C PRO A 234 2.51 -22.15 -5.67
N ASP A 235 2.39 -21.21 -4.75
CA ASP A 235 1.33 -21.19 -3.74
C ASP A 235 -0.04 -20.75 -4.30
N ASN A 236 -0.09 -20.31 -5.57
CA ASN A 236 -1.29 -19.84 -6.27
C ASN A 236 -2.07 -18.74 -5.51
N LEU A 237 -1.37 -17.97 -4.72
CA LEU A 237 -1.90 -16.87 -3.90
C LEU A 237 -1.13 -15.57 -4.12
N HIS A 238 0.18 -15.67 -4.23
CA HIS A 238 1.05 -14.50 -4.34
C HIS A 238 1.57 -14.35 -5.76
N PHE A 239 1.60 -13.12 -6.25
CA PHE A 239 2.23 -12.80 -7.53
C PHE A 239 3.72 -13.11 -7.49
N ASN A 240 4.25 -13.67 -8.58
CA ASN A 240 5.68 -13.84 -8.75
C ASN A 240 6.38 -12.47 -8.96
N ARG A 241 7.73 -12.48 -9.02
CA ARG A 241 8.51 -11.24 -9.17
C ARG A 241 8.13 -10.44 -10.41
N GLU A 242 8.09 -11.08 -11.56
CA GLU A 242 7.82 -10.44 -12.85
C GLU A 242 6.43 -9.78 -12.83
N SER A 243 5.46 -10.48 -12.25
CA SER A 243 4.10 -9.98 -12.10
C SER A 243 3.99 -8.85 -11.08
N GLN A 244 4.75 -8.87 -9.99
CA GLN A 244 4.80 -7.74 -9.05
C GLN A 244 5.33 -6.49 -9.76
N ILE A 245 6.40 -6.62 -10.55
CA ILE A 245 7.00 -5.51 -11.32
C ILE A 245 6.00 -5.00 -12.38
N GLU A 246 5.40 -5.89 -13.15
CA GLU A 246 4.41 -5.48 -14.16
C GLU A 246 3.17 -4.82 -13.52
N PHE A 247 2.71 -5.36 -12.40
CA PHE A 247 1.55 -4.83 -11.70
C PHE A 247 1.80 -3.39 -11.19
N GLY A 248 2.98 -3.15 -10.64
CA GLY A 248 3.35 -1.79 -10.21
C GLY A 248 3.34 -0.80 -11.37
N ARG A 249 3.78 -1.19 -12.56
CA ARG A 249 3.71 -0.35 -13.77
C ARG A 249 2.26 -0.03 -14.15
N ARG A 250 1.36 -1.02 -14.07
CA ARG A 250 -0.08 -0.82 -14.33
C ARG A 250 -0.70 0.16 -13.35
N TYR A 251 -0.40 0.02 -12.05
CA TYR A 251 -0.83 0.97 -11.02
C TYR A 251 -0.35 2.39 -11.32
N ALA A 252 0.92 2.57 -11.68
CA ALA A 252 1.47 3.88 -12.03
C ALA A 252 0.80 4.50 -13.27
N SER A 253 0.54 3.67 -14.29
CA SER A 253 -0.08 4.13 -15.55
C SER A 253 -1.49 4.68 -15.34
N SER A 254 -2.24 4.16 -14.36
CA SER A 254 -3.59 4.67 -14.07
C SER A 254 -3.61 6.12 -13.57
N LEU A 255 -2.53 6.58 -12.95
CA LEU A 255 -2.38 7.96 -12.50
C LEU A 255 -1.96 8.94 -13.61
N SER A 256 -1.45 8.41 -14.71
CA SER A 256 -0.96 9.23 -15.84
C SER A 256 -2.07 9.56 -16.85
N ASN A 257 -3.07 8.69 -16.97
CA ASN A 257 -4.15 8.78 -17.95
C ASN A 257 -5.31 9.69 -17.48
N GLY A 258 -5.25 10.23 -16.27
CA GLY A 258 -6.25 11.12 -15.68
C GLY A 258 -5.95 12.62 -15.81
N LYS A 259 -4.99 13.00 -16.69
CA LYS A 259 -4.67 14.41 -16.98
C LYS A 259 -5.21 14.86 -18.30
#